data_8990dd2006b2c5733e03fe3e31ea8b3f
#
_entry.id   8990dd2006b2c5733e03fe3e31ea8b3f
#
_cell.length_a   1.000
_cell.length_b   1.000
_cell.length_c   1.000
_cell.angle_alpha   90.00
_cell.angle_beta   90.00
_cell.angle_gamma   90.00
#
_symmetry.space_group_name_H-M   'P 1'
#
loop_
_entity.id
_entity.type
_entity.pdbx_description
1 polymer ?
#
loop_
_entity_poly.entity_id
_entity_poly.type
_entity_poly.pdbx_seq_one_letter_code
_entity_poly.pdbx_strand_id
1 'polypeptide(L)'
;MQLLVSVFPNLQKLQKEEGNAGRRKITQITRYISFGFALTQSITIALFLKTILFNWNVLLAVQIVLSLTTGAMIVMWFSELITEYGIGNGASLLISTNIISNFPKFAQTLVQETNDNLNFSSILLIGIIFFIAICGITL
;
A
#
# COMPACT_ATOMS: atom_id res chain seq x y z
N MET A 1 10.15 0.53 6.36
CA MET A 1 11.12 1.03 7.35
C MET A 1 12.16 -0.02 7.72
N GLN A 2 11.79 -1.16 8.29
CA GLN A 2 12.74 -2.20 8.73
C GLN A 2 13.61 -2.74 7.59
N LEU A 3 13.07 -2.93 6.39
CA LEU A 3 13.82 -3.43 5.22
C LEU A 3 14.91 -2.46 4.75
N LEU A 4 14.66 -1.14 4.74
CA LEU A 4 15.66 -0.14 4.38
C LEU A 4 16.83 -0.09 5.37
N VAL A 5 16.53 -0.21 6.65
CA VAL A 5 17.54 -0.27 7.72
C VAL A 5 18.37 -1.55 7.62
N SER A 6 17.77 -2.65 7.15
CA SER A 6 18.45 -3.95 6.98
C SER A 6 19.42 -3.94 5.78
N VAL A 7 19.08 -3.20 4.71
CA VAL A 7 19.89 -3.15 3.47
C VAL A 7 21.07 -2.16 3.58
N PHE A 8 20.92 -1.09 4.35
CA PHE A 8 21.95 -0.07 4.51
C PHE A 8 22.54 -0.07 5.94
N PRO A 9 23.71 -0.68 6.17
CA PRO A 9 24.32 -0.78 7.50
C PRO A 9 24.64 0.59 8.13
N ASN A 10 24.83 1.63 7.33
CA ASN A 10 25.04 3.01 7.81
C ASN A 10 23.77 3.58 8.47
N LEU A 11 22.56 3.20 8.02
CA LEU A 11 21.31 3.61 8.66
C LEU A 11 21.06 2.88 9.98
N GLN A 12 21.59 1.68 10.12
CA GLN A 12 21.53 0.90 11.35
C GLN A 12 22.38 1.51 12.48
N LYS A 13 23.53 2.10 12.14
CA LYS A 13 24.36 2.85 13.08
C LYS A 13 23.67 4.13 13.55
N LEU A 14 23.06 4.90 12.63
CA LEU A 14 22.28 6.09 12.95
C LEU A 14 21.10 5.80 13.90
N GLN A 15 20.44 4.66 13.73
CA GLN A 15 19.34 4.26 14.60
C GLN A 15 19.79 3.90 16.02
N LYS A 16 20.99 3.33 16.18
CA LYS A 16 21.53 2.90 17.47
C LYS A 16 22.22 4.03 18.24
N GLU A 17 22.88 4.94 17.54
CA GLU A 17 23.74 5.96 18.17
C GLU A 17 23.03 7.30 18.46
N GLU A 18 22.02 7.70 17.65
CA GLU A 18 21.38 9.01 17.76
C GLU A 18 19.96 9.00 18.38
N GLY A 19 19.44 7.86 18.82
CA GLY A 19 18.13 7.77 19.50
C GLY A 19 16.98 8.46 18.74
N ASN A 20 16.35 9.48 19.34
CA ASN A 20 15.22 10.20 18.74
C ASN A 20 15.63 11.08 17.53
N ALA A 21 16.84 11.59 17.49
CA ALA A 21 17.34 12.40 16.36
C ALA A 21 17.59 11.52 15.13
N GLY A 22 18.13 10.32 15.31
CA GLY A 22 18.30 9.33 14.24
C GLY A 22 16.98 8.88 13.62
N ARG A 23 15.94 8.70 14.43
CA ARG A 23 14.60 8.37 13.93
C ARG A 23 14.03 9.46 13.00
N ARG A 24 14.18 10.73 13.35
CA ARG A 24 13.74 11.86 12.51
C ARG A 24 14.48 11.88 11.16
N LYS A 25 15.79 11.67 11.13
CA LYS A 25 16.57 11.60 9.89
C LYS A 25 16.12 10.43 9.00
N ILE A 26 15.89 9.25 9.59
CA ILE A 26 15.40 8.08 8.86
C ILE A 26 14.02 8.36 8.25
N THR A 27 13.12 9.01 8.99
CA THR A 27 11.80 9.39 8.46
C THR A 27 11.93 10.36 7.28
N GLN A 28 12.82 11.36 7.36
CA GLN A 28 13.05 12.28 6.24
C GLN A 28 13.59 11.56 4.99
N ILE A 29 14.58 10.69 5.15
CA ILE A 29 15.14 9.90 4.05
C ILE A 29 14.06 9.03 3.42
N THR A 30 13.21 8.39 4.24
CA THR A 30 12.08 7.59 3.75
C THR A 30 11.10 8.43 2.94
N ARG A 31 10.81 9.66 3.35
CA ARG A 31 9.93 10.57 2.57
C ARG A 31 10.51 10.87 1.19
N TYR A 32 11.80 11.18 1.08
CA TYR A 32 12.43 11.46 -0.20
C TYR A 32 12.45 10.23 -1.11
N ILE A 33 12.76 9.06 -0.57
CA ILE A 33 12.73 7.80 -1.32
C ILE A 33 11.31 7.48 -1.78
N SER A 34 10.31 7.60 -0.91
CA SER A 34 8.90 7.37 -1.24
C SER A 34 8.40 8.34 -2.30
N PHE A 35 8.81 9.60 -2.26
CA PHE A 35 8.49 10.57 -3.30
C PHE A 35 9.07 10.17 -4.65
N GLY A 36 10.34 9.75 -4.69
CA GLY A 36 10.98 9.25 -5.90
C GLY A 36 10.25 8.03 -6.49
N PHE A 37 9.89 7.06 -5.66
CA PHE A 37 9.10 5.90 -6.07
C PHE A 37 7.70 6.29 -6.56
N ALA A 38 7.00 7.18 -5.87
CA ALA A 38 5.69 7.66 -6.26
C ALA A 38 5.73 8.36 -7.64
N LEU A 39 6.75 9.18 -7.89
CA LEU A 39 6.95 9.81 -9.20
C LEU A 39 7.17 8.76 -10.29
N THR A 40 8.09 7.82 -10.08
CA THR A 40 8.39 6.77 -11.06
C THR A 40 7.15 5.94 -11.37
N GLN A 41 6.41 5.53 -10.35
CA GLN A 41 5.18 4.77 -10.50
C GLN A 41 4.09 5.56 -11.23
N SER A 42 3.93 6.85 -10.89
CA SER A 42 2.95 7.73 -11.54
C SER A 42 3.23 7.94 -13.02
N ILE A 43 4.51 8.10 -13.40
CA ILE A 43 4.93 8.20 -14.79
C ILE A 43 4.62 6.88 -15.54
N THR A 44 4.92 5.74 -14.92
CA THR A 44 4.62 4.43 -15.52
C THR A 44 3.12 4.26 -15.78
N ILE A 45 2.28 4.62 -14.82
CA ILE A 45 0.82 4.57 -14.97
C ILE A 45 0.34 5.55 -16.06
N ALA A 46 0.88 6.77 -16.10
CA ALA A 46 0.54 7.74 -17.12
C ALA A 46 0.90 7.24 -18.54
N LEU A 47 2.05 6.60 -18.70
CA LEU A 47 2.45 6.00 -19.97
C LEU A 47 1.54 4.83 -20.37
N PHE A 48 1.11 4.02 -19.40
CA PHE A 48 0.16 2.94 -19.64
C PHE A 48 -1.22 3.47 -20.08
N LEU A 49 -1.70 4.54 -19.45
CA LEU A 49 -2.96 5.19 -19.81
C LEU A 49 -2.91 5.82 -21.21
N LYS A 50 -1.73 6.24 -21.67
CA LYS A 50 -1.55 6.75 -23.05
C LYS A 50 -2.06 5.77 -24.11
N THR A 51 -1.92 4.48 -23.88
CA THR A 51 -2.32 3.43 -24.82
C THR A 51 -3.85 3.26 -24.89
N ILE A 52 -4.54 3.68 -23.81
CA ILE A 52 -6.00 3.47 -23.63
C ILE A 52 -6.79 4.74 -23.97
N LEU A 53 -6.21 5.94 -23.77
CA LEU A 53 -6.88 7.23 -23.93
C LEU A 53 -6.72 7.74 -25.36
N PHE A 54 -7.86 7.97 -26.04
CA PHE A 54 -7.93 8.49 -27.41
C PHE A 54 -7.42 9.92 -27.55
N ASN A 55 -7.61 10.78 -26.53
CA ASN A 55 -7.19 12.18 -26.53
C ASN A 55 -6.01 12.41 -25.58
N TRP A 56 -4.84 11.92 -25.95
CA TRP A 56 -3.63 12.14 -25.18
C TRP A 56 -3.08 13.55 -25.39
N ASN A 57 -3.02 14.33 -24.30
CA ASN A 57 -2.36 15.63 -24.29
C ASN A 57 -1.27 15.64 -23.21
N VAL A 58 -0.16 16.34 -23.47
CA VAL A 58 0.94 16.47 -22.52
C VAL A 58 0.46 17.07 -21.19
N LEU A 59 -0.46 18.03 -21.25
CA LEU A 59 -1.07 18.63 -20.06
C LEU A 59 -1.84 17.59 -19.21
N LEU A 60 -2.55 16.69 -19.86
CA LEU A 60 -3.27 15.60 -19.18
C LEU A 60 -2.31 14.61 -18.53
N ALA A 61 -1.19 14.28 -19.18
CA ALA A 61 -0.16 13.46 -18.60
C ALA A 61 0.44 14.07 -17.31
N VAL A 62 0.75 15.35 -17.35
CA VAL A 62 1.28 16.09 -16.19
C VAL A 62 0.25 16.12 -15.06
N GLN A 63 -1.03 16.36 -15.36
CA GLN A 63 -2.10 16.32 -14.35
C GLN A 63 -2.23 14.95 -13.68
N ILE A 64 -2.17 13.86 -14.44
CA ILE A 64 -2.24 12.48 -13.89
C ILE A 64 -1.06 12.23 -12.97
N VAL A 65 0.17 12.54 -13.41
CA VAL A 65 1.37 12.34 -12.61
C VAL A 65 1.32 13.15 -11.32
N LEU A 66 0.95 14.42 -11.38
CA LEU A 66 0.83 15.27 -10.20
C LEU A 66 -0.25 14.77 -9.24
N SER A 67 -1.42 14.39 -9.75
CA SER A 67 -2.52 13.89 -8.92
C SER A 67 -2.15 12.60 -8.20
N LEU A 68 -1.55 11.63 -8.90
CA LEU A 68 -1.14 10.37 -8.31
C LEU A 68 -0.02 10.55 -7.29
N THR A 69 0.99 11.37 -7.61
CA THR A 69 2.10 11.64 -6.69
C THR A 69 1.61 12.37 -5.44
N THR A 70 0.75 13.38 -5.59
CA THR A 70 0.16 14.11 -4.46
C THR A 70 -0.67 13.17 -3.60
N GLY A 71 -1.51 12.33 -4.20
CA GLY A 71 -2.30 11.33 -3.49
C GLY A 71 -1.42 10.37 -2.67
N ALA A 72 -0.35 9.85 -3.26
CA ALA A 72 0.61 8.99 -2.56
C ALA A 72 1.28 9.69 -1.36
N MET A 73 1.65 10.96 -1.51
CA MET A 73 2.26 11.75 -0.42
C MET A 73 1.27 12.03 0.71
N ILE A 74 0.01 12.30 0.40
CA ILE A 74 -1.05 12.48 1.41
C ILE A 74 -1.26 11.17 2.20
N VAL A 75 -1.37 10.04 1.52
CA VAL A 75 -1.52 8.72 2.17
C VAL A 75 -0.31 8.42 3.07
N MET A 76 0.90 8.72 2.62
CA MET A 76 2.11 8.57 3.41
C MET A 76 2.06 9.44 4.67
N TRP A 77 1.65 10.70 4.55
CA TRP A 77 1.51 11.61 5.68
C TRP A 77 0.48 11.10 6.70
N PHE A 78 -0.67 10.63 6.24
CA PHE A 78 -1.65 9.98 7.12
C PHE A 78 -1.08 8.76 7.83
N SER A 79 -0.31 7.93 7.13
CA SER A 79 0.38 6.78 7.72
C SER A 79 1.32 7.19 8.85
N GLU A 80 2.07 8.27 8.67
CA GLU A 80 2.96 8.81 9.70
C GLU A 80 2.18 9.35 10.91
N LEU A 81 1.10 10.11 10.68
CA LEU A 81 0.25 10.61 11.75
C LEU A 81 -0.36 9.46 12.58
N ILE A 82 -0.85 8.41 11.92
CA ILE A 82 -1.39 7.23 12.62
C ILE A 82 -0.30 6.54 13.44
N THR A 83 0.93 6.47 12.93
CA THR A 83 2.05 5.87 13.65
C THR A 83 2.51 6.71 14.84
N GLU A 84 2.44 8.03 14.73
CA GLU A 84 2.92 8.95 15.77
C GLU A 84 1.90 9.14 16.91
N TYR A 85 0.62 9.25 16.57
CA TYR A 85 -0.47 9.53 17.51
C TYR A 85 -1.42 8.35 17.75
N GLY A 86 -1.33 7.29 16.95
CA GLY A 86 -2.21 6.13 16.99
C GLY A 86 -1.58 4.92 17.65
N ILE A 87 -2.29 3.79 17.56
CA ILE A 87 -1.86 2.51 18.10
C ILE A 87 -1.26 1.68 16.95
N GLY A 88 0.06 1.44 17.00
CA GLY A 88 0.74 0.54 16.08
C GLY A 88 1.35 1.21 14.83
N ASN A 89 1.51 0.45 13.76
CA ASN A 89 2.13 0.91 12.52
C ASN A 89 1.06 1.40 11.53
N GLY A 90 1.05 2.71 11.23
CA GLY A 90 0.07 3.33 10.35
C GLY A 90 0.05 2.75 8.94
N ALA A 91 1.20 2.36 8.39
CA ALA A 91 1.27 1.71 7.08
C ALA A 91 0.53 0.37 7.07
N SER A 92 0.72 -0.45 8.10
CA SER A 92 0.02 -1.73 8.24
C SER A 92 -1.49 -1.55 8.38
N LEU A 93 -1.93 -0.54 9.13
CA LEU A 93 -3.36 -0.21 9.27
C LEU A 93 -3.97 0.23 7.94
N LEU A 94 -3.31 1.06 7.16
CA LEU A 94 -3.79 1.47 5.83
C LEU A 94 -3.89 0.31 4.86
N ILE A 95 -2.90 -0.59 4.85
CA ILE A 95 -2.92 -1.80 4.02
C ILE A 95 -4.08 -2.71 4.44
N SER A 96 -4.27 -2.95 5.74
CA SER A 96 -5.37 -3.76 6.28
C SER A 96 -6.73 -3.17 5.91
N THR A 97 -6.90 -1.85 6.06
CA THR A 97 -8.13 -1.14 5.68
C THR A 97 -8.42 -1.30 4.20
N ASN A 98 -7.41 -1.19 3.34
CA ASN A 98 -7.57 -1.38 1.90
C ASN A 98 -7.99 -2.81 1.54
N ILE A 99 -7.41 -3.81 2.18
CA ILE A 99 -7.79 -5.22 1.98
C ILE A 99 -9.24 -5.44 2.42
N ILE A 100 -9.62 -4.97 3.61
CA ILE A 100 -10.98 -5.11 4.15
C ILE A 100 -12.00 -4.38 3.27
N SER A 101 -11.68 -3.20 2.75
CA SER A 101 -12.54 -2.43 1.86
C SER A 101 -12.83 -3.13 0.53
N ASN A 102 -11.91 -3.94 0.03
CA ASN A 102 -12.10 -4.71 -1.19
C ASN A 102 -12.81 -6.06 -0.97
N PHE A 103 -12.88 -6.53 0.28
CA PHE A 103 -13.50 -7.81 0.61
C PHE A 103 -14.97 -7.95 0.16
N PRO A 104 -15.86 -6.93 0.36
CA PRO A 104 -17.25 -7.02 -0.08
C PRO A 104 -17.38 -7.16 -1.60
N LYS A 105 -16.53 -6.45 -2.37
CA LYS A 105 -16.51 -6.54 -3.84
C LYS A 105 -16.10 -7.92 -4.30
N PHE A 106 -15.07 -8.49 -3.68
CA PHE A 106 -14.61 -9.84 -3.96
C PHE A 106 -15.69 -10.86 -3.66
N ALA A 107 -16.37 -10.75 -2.53
CA ALA A 107 -17.49 -11.61 -2.17
C ALA A 107 -18.65 -11.52 -3.19
N GLN A 108 -19.00 -10.32 -3.66
CA GLN A 108 -20.02 -10.12 -4.70
C GLN A 108 -19.63 -10.75 -6.03
N THR A 109 -18.36 -10.61 -6.45
CA THR A 109 -17.86 -11.22 -7.68
C THR A 109 -17.94 -12.74 -7.60
N LEU A 110 -17.57 -13.34 -6.48
CA LEU A 110 -17.69 -14.78 -6.26
C LEU A 110 -19.15 -15.26 -6.32
N VAL A 111 -20.07 -14.51 -5.73
CA VAL A 111 -21.50 -14.84 -5.77
C VAL A 111 -22.06 -14.72 -7.18
N GLN A 112 -21.64 -13.73 -7.96
CA GLN A 112 -22.11 -13.54 -9.34
C GLN A 112 -21.56 -14.61 -10.30
N GLU A 113 -20.31 -14.98 -10.20
CA GLU A 113 -19.72 -16.07 -11.01
C GLU A 113 -20.26 -17.45 -10.62
N THR A 114 -20.72 -17.61 -9.38
CA THR A 114 -21.22 -18.88 -8.84
C THR A 114 -22.72 -19.09 -9.14
N ASN A 115 -23.42 -18.09 -9.70
CA ASN A 115 -24.86 -18.20 -9.99
C ASN A 115 -25.21 -19.27 -11.02
N ASP A 116 -24.23 -19.76 -11.82
CA ASP A 116 -24.41 -20.85 -12.75
C ASP A 116 -24.13 -22.26 -12.19
N ASN A 117 -23.39 -22.36 -11.06
CA ASN A 117 -23.14 -23.64 -10.37
C ASN A 117 -22.78 -23.42 -8.91
N LEU A 118 -23.78 -23.20 -8.07
CA LEU A 118 -23.63 -23.13 -6.61
C LEU A 118 -23.16 -24.48 -6.05
N ASN A 119 -21.90 -24.78 -6.10
CA ASN A 119 -21.30 -25.80 -5.25
C ASN A 119 -21.06 -25.20 -3.87
N PHE A 120 -21.96 -25.49 -2.93
CA PHE A 120 -21.82 -25.16 -1.50
C PHE A 120 -20.43 -25.54 -0.96
N SER A 121 -19.80 -26.54 -1.54
CA SER A 121 -18.43 -26.96 -1.25
C SER A 121 -17.37 -25.89 -1.53
N SER A 122 -17.52 -25.05 -2.56
CA SER A 122 -16.55 -23.99 -2.89
C SER A 122 -16.56 -22.85 -1.86
N ILE A 123 -17.74 -22.45 -1.41
CA ILE A 123 -17.90 -21.42 -0.37
C ILE A 123 -17.33 -21.92 0.96
N LEU A 124 -17.59 -23.18 1.30
CA LEU A 124 -17.09 -23.82 2.50
C LEU A 124 -15.56 -23.95 2.48
N LEU A 125 -14.99 -24.29 1.33
CA LEU A 125 -13.54 -24.39 1.14
C LEU A 125 -12.84 -23.04 1.31
N ILE A 126 -13.38 -21.95 0.76
CA ILE A 126 -12.86 -20.59 0.94
C ILE A 126 -12.93 -20.18 2.42
N GLY A 127 -14.04 -20.48 3.11
CA GLY A 127 -14.20 -20.22 4.55
C GLY A 127 -13.15 -20.97 5.39
N ILE A 128 -12.87 -22.23 5.06
CA ILE A 128 -11.87 -23.04 5.75
C ILE A 128 -10.46 -22.48 5.53
N ILE A 129 -10.11 -22.11 4.29
CA ILE A 129 -8.79 -21.51 3.98
C ILE A 129 -8.61 -20.21 4.77
N PHE A 130 -9.64 -19.36 4.84
CA PHE A 130 -9.60 -18.12 5.58
C PHE A 130 -9.44 -18.35 7.09
N PHE A 131 -10.13 -19.35 7.64
CA PHE A 131 -10.01 -19.73 9.04
C PHE A 131 -8.61 -20.28 9.37
N ILE A 132 -8.06 -21.13 8.50
CA ILE A 132 -6.68 -21.66 8.66
C ILE A 132 -5.65 -20.52 8.60
N ALA A 133 -5.83 -19.56 7.70
CA ALA A 133 -4.94 -18.40 7.60
C ALA A 133 -4.96 -17.55 8.89
N ILE A 134 -6.14 -17.30 9.45
CA ILE A 134 -6.27 -16.56 10.73
C ILE A 134 -5.61 -17.34 11.87
N CYS A 135 -5.86 -18.66 11.98
CA CYS A 135 -5.23 -19.49 13.00
C CYS A 135 -3.70 -19.54 12.86
N GLY A 136 -3.18 -19.55 11.62
CA GLY A 136 -1.74 -19.56 11.37
C GLY A 136 -1.04 -18.23 11.69
N ILE A 137 -1.78 -17.11 11.70
CA ILE A 137 -1.25 -15.79 12.07
C ILE A 137 -1.31 -15.57 13.59
N THR A 138 -2.25 -16.23 14.28
CA THR A 138 -2.47 -16.07 15.73
C THR A 138 -1.65 -17.05 16.59
N LEU A 139 -1.09 -18.09 16.02
CA LEU A 139 -0.17 -19.03 16.66
C LEU A 139 1.27 -18.62 16.46
#